data_01cd8c209fbfbbe757b0287ee57560c6
#
_entry.id   01cd8c209fbfbbe757b0287ee57560c6
#
_cell.length_a   1.000
_cell.length_b   1.000
_cell.length_c   1.000
_cell.angle_alpha   90.00
_cell.angle_beta   90.00
_cell.angle_gamma   90.00
#
_symmetry.space_group_name_H-M   'P 1'
#
loop_
_entity.id
_entity.type
_entity.pdbx_description
1 polymer ?
#
loop_
_entity_poly.entity_id
_entity_poly.type
_entity_poly.pdbx_seq_one_letter_code
_entity_poly.pdbx_strand_id
1 'polypeptide(L)'
;MNKPTGFLEKSYDPYDPWMGPRGVAIRDAFYKGKFLGKVSAAIVVLLDWLFPNSLRLFLKVQPRNYPITVAQKILAAEQIDQPQIALAELMSTSVPDKSRFGNAWGLGFPWMSKNGLYNEHVPFITHTPYAMEALCKLMNYEICRDEATRDFFGTWQFMQSLLILHEDADTLALSYAPIDEPRIVINANTYACFAYCLHSQKNPTHKDEAKSRAIKIAKYVVGQQQENGSWYYYADKLPGNFIDCFHSCFVIKNLIKASKLDAEIELLAREAIAQGKEYIDKNFFDEKTGLVKRFTERDIKDPFIWDLYDQAEYLGILIDLSEFERADQLRKAARSKFCRDDIWYSKIDFLGRRWGKNFSRWGITPFEYSESKLKKSGQGNK
;
A
#
# COMPACT_ATOMS: atom_id res chain seq x y z
N MET A 1 -4.84 21.65 22.22
CA MET A 1 -3.83 20.57 22.28
C MET A 1 -2.80 20.82 21.21
N ASN A 2 -1.53 21.00 21.58
CA ASN A 2 -0.45 21.14 20.60
C ASN A 2 -0.42 19.86 19.75
N LYS A 3 -0.56 19.98 18.42
CA LYS A 3 -0.32 18.86 17.51
C LYS A 3 1.13 18.40 17.73
N PRO A 4 1.38 17.09 17.81
CA PRO A 4 2.74 16.58 17.89
C PRO A 4 3.53 17.11 16.69
N THR A 5 4.73 17.60 16.94
CA THR A 5 5.60 18.24 15.94
C THR A 5 6.24 17.24 14.97
N GLY A 6 5.96 15.93 15.10
CA GLY A 6 6.55 14.86 14.33
C GLY A 6 5.54 14.02 13.51
N PHE A 7 6.08 13.20 12.60
CA PHE A 7 5.33 12.28 11.73
C PHE A 7 5.19 10.87 12.33
N LEU A 8 5.97 10.56 13.37
CA LEU A 8 5.88 9.30 14.10
C LEU A 8 4.58 9.27 14.93
N GLU A 9 3.78 8.22 14.75
CA GLU A 9 2.57 8.00 15.52
C GLU A 9 2.37 6.51 15.77
N LYS A 10 2.26 6.16 17.05
CA LYS A 10 1.99 4.78 17.45
C LYS A 10 0.50 4.48 17.34
N SER A 11 0.17 3.43 16.64
CA SER A 11 -1.20 2.93 16.53
C SER A 11 -1.26 1.41 16.61
N TYR A 12 -2.46 0.90 16.87
CA TYR A 12 -2.79 -0.50 16.61
C TYR A 12 -3.03 -0.75 15.12
N ASP A 13 -3.10 -2.03 14.76
CA ASP A 13 -3.27 -2.48 13.37
C ASP A 13 -4.19 -3.71 13.29
N PRO A 14 -4.91 -3.92 12.17
CA PRO A 14 -5.70 -5.13 11.96
C PRO A 14 -4.91 -6.43 12.07
N TYR A 15 -3.60 -6.37 11.85
CA TYR A 15 -2.74 -7.55 11.87
C TYR A 15 -2.12 -7.85 13.23
N ASP A 16 -2.36 -7.02 14.23
CA ASP A 16 -1.80 -7.20 15.58
C ASP A 16 -1.90 -8.63 16.14
N PRO A 17 -3.04 -9.33 16.02
CA PRO A 17 -3.16 -10.69 16.55
C PRO A 17 -2.21 -11.71 15.88
N TRP A 18 -1.71 -11.35 14.69
CA TRP A 18 -0.90 -12.22 13.83
C TRP A 18 0.59 -11.91 13.86
N MET A 19 1.01 -10.79 14.46
CA MET A 19 2.39 -10.32 14.48
C MET A 19 3.29 -11.04 15.50
N GLY A 20 2.69 -11.57 16.56
CA GLY A 20 3.44 -12.30 17.60
C GLY A 20 3.76 -13.75 17.19
N PRO A 21 4.71 -14.41 17.86
CA PRO A 21 5.12 -15.79 17.54
C PRO A 21 3.97 -16.79 17.46
N ARG A 22 2.97 -16.67 18.35
CA ARG A 22 1.77 -17.53 18.34
C ARG A 22 0.89 -17.25 17.11
N GLY A 23 0.68 -15.99 16.76
CA GLY A 23 -0.08 -15.60 15.58
C GLY A 23 0.57 -16.10 14.28
N VAL A 24 1.89 -15.95 14.17
CA VAL A 24 2.69 -16.48 13.06
C VAL A 24 2.53 -17.99 12.95
N ALA A 25 2.66 -18.72 14.07
CA ALA A 25 2.51 -20.18 14.09
C ALA A 25 1.10 -20.65 13.69
N ILE A 26 0.05 -19.95 14.15
CA ILE A 26 -1.34 -20.24 13.77
C ILE A 26 -1.53 -20.04 12.27
N ARG A 27 -1.02 -18.95 11.69
CA ARG A 27 -1.11 -18.68 10.25
C ARG A 27 -0.32 -19.69 9.42
N ASP A 28 0.87 -20.08 9.87
CA ASP A 28 1.66 -21.14 9.22
C ASP A 28 0.87 -22.45 9.18
N ALA A 29 0.31 -22.86 10.34
CA ALA A 29 -0.51 -24.07 10.41
C ALA A 29 -1.78 -23.97 9.54
N PHE A 30 -2.40 -22.79 9.45
CA PHE A 30 -3.54 -22.52 8.59
C PHE A 30 -3.18 -22.69 7.10
N TYR A 31 -2.10 -22.05 6.63
CA TYR A 31 -1.66 -22.15 5.24
C TYR A 31 -1.19 -23.55 4.84
N LYS A 32 -0.66 -24.32 5.80
CA LYS A 32 -0.34 -25.75 5.63
C LYS A 32 -1.58 -26.66 5.67
N GLY A 33 -2.78 -26.09 5.77
CA GLY A 33 -4.03 -26.85 5.75
C GLY A 33 -4.34 -27.66 7.03
N LYS A 34 -3.56 -27.48 8.13
CA LYS A 34 -3.76 -28.23 9.38
C LYS A 34 -5.09 -27.86 10.02
N PHE A 35 -5.85 -28.88 10.47
CA PHE A 35 -7.17 -28.69 11.10
C PHE A 35 -7.12 -27.74 12.30
N LEU A 36 -6.19 -27.97 13.24
CA LEU A 36 -6.01 -27.10 14.40
C LEU A 36 -5.64 -25.67 14.01
N GLY A 37 -4.86 -25.47 12.94
CA GLY A 37 -4.54 -24.15 12.41
C GLY A 37 -5.79 -23.42 11.91
N LYS A 38 -6.67 -24.11 11.20
CA LYS A 38 -7.95 -23.55 10.72
C LYS A 38 -8.88 -23.15 11.87
N VAL A 39 -9.04 -24.03 12.86
CA VAL A 39 -9.86 -23.76 14.06
C VAL A 39 -9.29 -22.58 14.86
N SER A 40 -7.99 -22.59 15.14
CA SER A 40 -7.34 -21.50 15.88
C SER A 40 -7.44 -20.17 15.16
N ALA A 41 -7.26 -20.16 13.84
CA ALA A 41 -7.41 -18.94 13.03
C ALA A 41 -8.85 -18.42 13.10
N ALA A 42 -9.86 -19.28 12.98
CA ALA A 42 -11.26 -18.91 13.10
C ALA A 42 -11.59 -18.30 14.47
N ILE A 43 -11.05 -18.86 15.57
CA ILE A 43 -11.24 -18.33 16.92
C ILE A 43 -10.60 -16.93 17.04
N VAL A 44 -9.37 -16.75 16.57
CA VAL A 44 -8.70 -15.44 16.61
C VAL A 44 -9.49 -14.40 15.82
N VAL A 45 -9.97 -14.73 14.61
CA VAL A 45 -10.80 -13.84 13.78
C VAL A 45 -12.09 -13.48 14.51
N LEU A 46 -12.77 -14.45 15.11
CA LEU A 46 -14.01 -14.22 15.88
C LEU A 46 -13.78 -13.29 17.06
N LEU A 47 -12.73 -13.55 17.85
CA LEU A 47 -12.40 -12.74 19.03
C LEU A 47 -11.98 -11.32 18.63
N ASP A 48 -11.22 -11.15 17.54
CA ASP A 48 -10.82 -9.84 17.05
C ASP A 48 -12.03 -9.06 16.49
N TRP A 49 -12.96 -9.74 15.83
CA TRP A 49 -14.19 -9.13 15.37
C TRP A 49 -15.09 -8.66 16.51
N LEU A 50 -15.29 -9.50 17.54
CA LEU A 50 -16.19 -9.20 18.64
C LEU A 50 -15.58 -8.28 19.71
N PHE A 51 -14.30 -8.48 20.04
CA PHE A 51 -13.60 -7.85 21.15
C PHE A 51 -12.19 -7.36 20.79
N PRO A 52 -12.05 -6.47 19.78
CA PRO A 52 -10.74 -6.10 19.24
C PRO A 52 -9.78 -5.53 20.29
N ASN A 53 -10.27 -4.66 21.17
CA ASN A 53 -9.43 -4.04 22.19
C ASN A 53 -9.03 -5.04 23.29
N SER A 54 -9.97 -5.87 23.75
CA SER A 54 -9.72 -6.87 24.78
C SER A 54 -8.72 -7.94 24.30
N LEU A 55 -8.82 -8.34 23.03
CA LEU A 55 -7.87 -9.27 22.43
C LEU A 55 -6.45 -8.69 22.42
N ARG A 56 -6.28 -7.42 22.03
CA ARG A 56 -4.97 -6.75 22.02
C ARG A 56 -4.39 -6.63 23.41
N LEU A 57 -5.19 -6.30 24.42
CA LEU A 57 -4.78 -6.28 25.83
C LEU A 57 -4.37 -7.68 26.32
N PHE A 58 -5.16 -8.70 26.01
CA PHE A 58 -4.85 -10.09 26.37
C PHE A 58 -3.55 -10.60 25.72
N LEU A 59 -3.35 -10.26 24.45
CA LEU A 59 -2.12 -10.59 23.71
C LEU A 59 -0.94 -9.68 24.08
N LYS A 60 -1.13 -8.67 24.95
CA LYS A 60 -0.12 -7.67 25.34
C LYS A 60 0.49 -6.94 24.12
N VAL A 61 -0.31 -6.71 23.08
CA VAL A 61 0.14 -5.97 21.91
C VAL A 61 0.38 -4.51 22.30
N GLN A 62 1.51 -3.96 21.87
CA GLN A 62 1.82 -2.55 22.04
C GLN A 62 1.61 -1.81 20.72
N PRO A 63 1.04 -0.58 20.76
CA PRO A 63 0.98 0.28 19.58
C PRO A 63 2.39 0.56 19.05
N ARG A 64 2.56 0.59 17.72
CA ARG A 64 3.86 0.80 17.07
C ARG A 64 3.78 1.83 15.95
N ASN A 65 4.94 2.37 15.57
CA ASN A 65 5.09 3.18 14.37
C ASN A 65 5.17 2.25 13.15
N TYR A 66 4.54 2.66 12.06
CA TYR A 66 4.59 1.92 10.80
C TYR A 66 5.33 2.75 9.74
N PRO A 67 6.35 2.18 9.07
CA PRO A 67 7.15 2.93 8.09
C PRO A 67 6.32 3.65 7.03
N ILE A 68 5.32 2.97 6.48
CA ILE A 68 4.46 3.53 5.44
C ILE A 68 3.65 4.75 5.92
N THR A 69 3.25 4.79 7.19
CA THR A 69 2.48 5.93 7.73
C THR A 69 3.33 7.18 7.80
N VAL A 70 4.60 7.07 8.17
CA VAL A 70 5.53 8.20 8.20
C VAL A 70 5.68 8.78 6.80
N ALA A 71 5.95 7.94 5.81
CA ALA A 71 6.08 8.36 4.42
C ALA A 71 4.80 9.04 3.89
N GLN A 72 3.63 8.43 4.13
CA GLN A 72 2.34 8.98 3.67
C GLN A 72 2.00 10.31 4.36
N LYS A 73 2.31 10.48 5.65
CA LYS A 73 2.12 11.75 6.36
C LYS A 73 3.03 12.85 5.82
N ILE A 74 4.29 12.54 5.52
CA ILE A 74 5.20 13.47 4.84
C ILE A 74 4.61 13.89 3.49
N LEU A 75 4.09 12.95 2.71
CA LEU A 75 3.46 13.22 1.41
C LEU A 75 2.17 14.05 1.55
N ALA A 76 1.37 13.79 2.57
CA ALA A 76 0.12 14.49 2.84
C ALA A 76 0.32 15.95 3.25
N ALA A 77 1.36 16.27 4.01
CA ALA A 77 1.65 17.62 4.49
C ALA A 77 1.71 18.62 3.32
N GLU A 78 1.11 19.80 3.48
CA GLU A 78 1.25 20.90 2.49
C GLU A 78 2.65 21.48 2.56
N GLN A 79 3.05 21.88 3.75
CA GLN A 79 4.39 22.32 4.09
C GLN A 79 4.94 21.45 5.22
N ILE A 80 6.25 21.36 5.28
CA ILE A 80 6.96 20.62 6.33
C ILE A 80 7.79 21.65 7.08
N ASP A 81 7.35 22.01 8.29
CA ASP A 81 8.00 23.05 9.09
C ASP A 81 9.41 22.65 9.55
N GLN A 82 9.63 21.35 9.76
CA GLN A 82 10.89 20.77 10.23
C GLN A 82 11.35 19.63 9.32
N PRO A 83 11.85 19.92 8.09
CA PRO A 83 12.19 18.90 7.11
C PRO A 83 13.28 17.92 7.56
N GLN A 84 14.25 18.39 8.36
CA GLN A 84 15.31 17.53 8.92
C GLN A 84 14.75 16.50 9.92
N ILE A 85 13.79 16.92 10.75
CA ILE A 85 13.12 15.98 11.67
C ILE A 85 12.30 14.97 10.86
N ALA A 86 11.57 15.42 9.84
CA ALA A 86 10.82 14.54 8.96
C ALA A 86 11.71 13.49 8.27
N LEU A 87 12.88 13.92 7.79
CA LEU A 87 13.88 13.04 7.19
C LEU A 87 14.41 12.03 8.23
N ALA A 88 14.83 12.51 9.41
CA ALA A 88 15.34 11.65 10.48
C ALA A 88 14.30 10.61 10.94
N GLU A 89 13.02 11.00 11.08
CA GLU A 89 11.93 10.10 11.43
C GLU A 89 11.66 9.07 10.33
N LEU A 90 11.65 9.47 9.05
CA LEU A 90 11.52 8.55 7.92
C LEU A 90 12.67 7.53 7.92
N MET A 91 13.91 7.99 8.07
CA MET A 91 15.09 7.11 8.06
C MET A 91 15.15 6.19 9.28
N SER A 92 14.63 6.61 10.43
CA SER A 92 14.55 5.79 11.65
C SER A 92 13.65 4.55 11.50
N THR A 93 12.72 4.59 10.54
CA THR A 93 11.80 3.47 10.25
C THR A 93 12.30 2.53 9.14
N SER A 94 13.45 2.83 8.54
CA SER A 94 14.05 1.97 7.51
C SER A 94 14.61 0.67 8.12
N VAL A 95 14.74 -0.37 7.28
CA VAL A 95 15.33 -1.64 7.73
C VAL A 95 16.77 -1.45 8.21
N PRO A 96 17.21 -2.20 9.25
CA PRO A 96 18.53 -1.98 9.87
C PRO A 96 19.70 -2.47 9.02
N ASP A 97 19.52 -3.51 8.20
CA ASP A 97 20.61 -4.09 7.39
C ASP A 97 20.86 -3.25 6.12
N LYS A 98 21.54 -2.12 6.34
CA LYS A 98 21.92 -1.20 5.26
C LYS A 98 22.99 -1.77 4.33
N SER A 99 23.83 -2.67 4.83
CA SER A 99 24.89 -3.29 4.02
C SER A 99 24.30 -4.20 2.93
N ARG A 100 23.17 -4.85 3.24
CA ARG A 100 22.48 -5.75 2.32
C ARG A 100 21.47 -5.05 1.42
N PHE A 101 20.68 -4.14 1.97
CA PHE A 101 19.50 -3.57 1.29
C PHE A 101 19.62 -2.08 0.99
N GLY A 102 20.68 -1.40 1.43
CA GLY A 102 20.72 0.06 1.35
C GLY A 102 19.60 0.69 2.17
N ASN A 103 19.02 1.76 1.65
CA ASN A 103 17.85 2.38 2.28
C ASN A 103 16.57 1.73 1.76
N ALA A 104 15.86 1.01 2.65
CA ALA A 104 14.66 0.28 2.29
C ALA A 104 13.67 0.21 3.46
N TRP A 105 12.41 -0.03 3.17
CA TRP A 105 11.34 -0.05 4.16
C TRP A 105 10.47 -1.29 3.99
N GLY A 106 10.04 -1.86 5.10
CA GLY A 106 9.18 -3.02 5.17
C GLY A 106 7.90 -2.77 5.98
N LEU A 107 7.27 -3.85 6.42
CA LEU A 107 6.06 -3.78 7.26
C LEU A 107 6.36 -3.25 8.67
N GLY A 108 7.56 -3.47 9.19
CA GLY A 108 7.90 -3.20 10.59
C GLY A 108 7.37 -4.25 11.58
N PHE A 109 6.96 -5.41 11.07
CA PHE A 109 6.52 -6.56 11.86
C PHE A 109 6.63 -7.87 11.04
N PRO A 110 6.75 -9.03 11.67
CA PRO A 110 6.79 -10.31 10.97
C PRO A 110 5.43 -10.66 10.37
N TRP A 111 5.43 -11.20 9.15
CA TRP A 111 4.22 -11.55 8.43
C TRP A 111 4.29 -12.93 7.80
N MET A 112 3.39 -13.82 8.20
CA MET A 112 3.22 -15.13 7.56
C MET A 112 2.18 -15.03 6.44
N SER A 113 2.60 -15.36 5.22
CA SER A 113 1.76 -15.40 4.02
C SER A 113 1.76 -16.80 3.38
N LYS A 114 1.08 -16.94 2.23
CA LYS A 114 1.20 -18.15 1.39
C LYS A 114 2.62 -18.31 0.81
N ASN A 115 3.34 -17.21 0.60
CA ASN A 115 4.72 -17.22 0.09
C ASN A 115 5.76 -17.54 1.17
N GLY A 116 5.36 -17.69 2.44
CA GLY A 116 6.25 -17.97 3.55
C GLY A 116 6.27 -16.87 4.61
N LEU A 117 7.26 -16.92 5.48
CA LEU A 117 7.46 -15.96 6.56
C LEU A 117 8.35 -14.81 6.11
N TYR A 118 7.82 -13.61 6.18
CA TYR A 118 8.59 -12.37 6.10
C TYR A 118 8.92 -11.90 7.51
N ASN A 119 10.20 -11.82 7.86
CA ASN A 119 10.64 -11.27 9.13
C ASN A 119 10.42 -9.75 9.17
N GLU A 120 10.39 -9.14 10.35
CA GLU A 120 10.09 -7.71 10.51
C GLU A 120 11.06 -6.75 9.80
N HIS A 121 12.30 -7.22 9.56
CA HIS A 121 13.37 -6.45 8.92
C HIS A 121 13.49 -6.71 7.41
N VAL A 122 12.58 -7.47 6.82
CA VAL A 122 12.54 -7.67 5.36
C VAL A 122 11.92 -6.44 4.70
N PRO A 123 12.62 -5.79 3.75
CA PRO A 123 12.05 -4.69 2.99
C PRO A 123 11.06 -5.18 1.94
N PHE A 124 10.11 -4.30 1.59
CA PHE A 124 9.07 -4.61 0.61
C PHE A 124 9.01 -3.56 -0.50
N ILE A 125 8.83 -4.04 -1.72
CA ILE A 125 8.62 -3.16 -2.87
C ILE A 125 7.32 -2.34 -2.77
N THR A 126 6.36 -2.75 -1.99
CA THR A 126 5.11 -2.01 -1.76
C THR A 126 5.23 -0.93 -0.68
N HIS A 127 6.33 -0.87 0.07
CA HIS A 127 6.57 0.12 1.12
C HIS A 127 7.67 1.11 0.75
N THR A 128 8.78 0.61 0.23
CA THR A 128 9.96 1.43 -0.13
C THR A 128 9.61 2.57 -1.11
N PRO A 129 8.77 2.41 -2.16
CA PRO A 129 8.44 3.51 -3.06
C PRO A 129 7.70 4.69 -2.42
N TYR A 130 6.94 4.48 -1.36
CA TYR A 130 6.35 5.60 -0.60
C TYR A 130 7.44 6.43 0.10
N ALA A 131 8.45 5.76 0.67
CA ALA A 131 9.58 6.45 1.28
C ALA A 131 10.43 7.16 0.22
N MET A 132 10.65 6.56 -0.95
CA MET A 132 11.32 7.21 -2.08
C MET A 132 10.58 8.48 -2.53
N GLU A 133 9.26 8.43 -2.62
CA GLU A 133 8.42 9.58 -2.97
C GLU A 133 8.51 10.68 -1.88
N ALA A 134 8.52 10.29 -0.60
CA ALA A 134 8.73 11.21 0.52
C ALA A 134 10.13 11.86 0.49
N LEU A 135 11.17 11.09 0.19
CA LEU A 135 12.53 11.61 -0.02
C LEU A 135 12.56 12.61 -1.18
N CYS A 136 11.92 12.30 -2.32
CA CYS A 136 11.80 13.24 -3.45
C CYS A 136 11.12 14.56 -3.04
N LYS A 137 10.12 14.50 -2.15
CA LYS A 137 9.48 15.71 -1.60
C LYS A 137 10.42 16.47 -0.69
N LEU A 138 11.18 15.78 0.17
CA LEU A 138 12.15 16.40 1.08
C LEU A 138 13.33 17.06 0.34
N MET A 139 13.72 16.57 -0.82
CA MET A 139 14.73 17.22 -1.68
C MET A 139 14.36 18.66 -2.09
N ASN A 140 13.10 19.07 -2.01
CA ASN A 140 12.68 20.43 -2.29
C ASN A 140 13.02 21.42 -1.16
N TYR A 141 13.43 20.94 0.00
CA TYR A 141 13.86 21.74 1.14
C TYR A 141 15.38 21.81 1.18
N GLU A 142 15.93 23.00 0.97
CA GLU A 142 17.38 23.24 0.89
C GLU A 142 18.14 22.65 2.07
N ILE A 143 17.60 22.81 3.27
CA ILE A 143 18.21 22.40 4.54
C ILE A 143 18.47 20.89 4.68
N CYS A 144 17.79 20.02 3.90
CA CYS A 144 17.97 18.56 3.92
C CYS A 144 18.13 17.96 2.52
N ARG A 145 18.25 18.77 1.46
CA ARG A 145 18.30 18.33 0.07
C ARG A 145 19.37 17.28 -0.19
N ASP A 146 20.60 17.57 0.19
CA ASP A 146 21.74 16.69 -0.10
C ASP A 146 21.63 15.35 0.63
N GLU A 147 21.16 15.39 1.89
CA GLU A 147 20.93 14.21 2.69
C GLU A 147 19.79 13.36 2.11
N ALA A 148 18.64 13.97 1.79
CA ALA A 148 17.53 13.28 1.17
C ALA A 148 17.89 12.70 -0.20
N THR A 149 18.75 13.38 -0.98
CA THR A 149 19.25 12.89 -2.27
C THR A 149 20.15 11.67 -2.08
N ARG A 150 21.09 11.73 -1.15
CA ARG A 150 21.97 10.58 -0.82
C ARG A 150 21.14 9.39 -0.34
N ASP A 151 20.16 9.62 0.52
CA ASP A 151 19.31 8.58 1.06
C ASP A 151 18.41 7.96 -0.01
N PHE A 152 17.91 8.77 -0.95
CA PHE A 152 17.20 8.28 -2.12
C PHE A 152 18.10 7.39 -3.00
N PHE A 153 19.33 7.81 -3.29
CA PHE A 153 20.26 6.99 -4.10
C PHE A 153 20.57 5.66 -3.40
N GLY A 154 20.61 5.65 -2.07
CA GLY A 154 20.79 4.42 -1.29
C GLY A 154 19.65 3.40 -1.47
N THR A 155 18.47 3.80 -1.99
CA THR A 155 17.38 2.86 -2.29
C THR A 155 17.66 1.99 -3.52
N TRP A 156 18.62 2.36 -4.37
CA TRP A 156 18.99 1.58 -5.54
C TRP A 156 19.47 0.17 -5.19
N GLN A 157 20.21 0.03 -4.09
CA GLN A 157 20.68 -1.26 -3.61
C GLN A 157 19.53 -2.21 -3.28
N PHE A 158 18.44 -1.70 -2.69
CA PHE A 158 17.23 -2.48 -2.49
C PHE A 158 16.62 -2.93 -3.83
N MET A 159 16.50 -2.03 -4.80
CA MET A 159 15.95 -2.36 -6.10
C MET A 159 16.75 -3.48 -6.79
N GLN A 160 18.08 -3.50 -6.63
CA GLN A 160 18.95 -4.56 -7.15
C GLN A 160 18.87 -5.87 -6.35
N SER A 161 18.41 -5.83 -5.10
CA SER A 161 18.28 -7.03 -4.26
C SER A 161 17.02 -7.86 -4.54
N LEU A 162 16.04 -7.31 -5.29
CA LEU A 162 14.84 -8.03 -5.69
C LEU A 162 15.16 -9.13 -6.70
N LEU A 163 14.57 -10.30 -6.51
CA LEU A 163 14.79 -11.43 -7.40
C LEU A 163 14.02 -11.25 -8.70
N ILE A 164 14.65 -11.60 -9.81
CA ILE A 164 14.00 -11.68 -11.12
C ILE A 164 13.21 -12.98 -11.15
N LEU A 165 11.87 -12.90 -11.21
CA LEU A 165 10.98 -14.05 -11.29
C LEU A 165 10.54 -14.35 -12.72
N HIS A 166 10.62 -13.36 -13.60
CA HIS A 166 10.42 -13.49 -15.04
C HIS A 166 11.22 -12.43 -15.77
N GLU A 167 11.91 -12.82 -16.84
CA GLU A 167 12.55 -11.89 -17.78
C GLU A 167 12.63 -12.51 -19.17
N ASP A 168 12.27 -11.71 -20.17
CA ASP A 168 12.51 -11.96 -21.58
C ASP A 168 13.02 -10.69 -22.27
N ALA A 169 13.01 -10.66 -23.61
CA ALA A 169 13.50 -9.50 -24.36
C ALA A 169 12.70 -8.23 -24.02
N ASP A 170 11.38 -8.33 -23.80
CA ASP A 170 10.45 -7.21 -23.71
C ASP A 170 9.86 -7.00 -22.32
N THR A 171 9.84 -8.02 -21.47
CA THR A 171 9.15 -8.00 -20.19
C THR A 171 10.02 -8.39 -19.01
N LEU A 172 9.69 -7.90 -17.81
CA LEU A 172 10.40 -8.16 -16.56
C LEU A 172 9.38 -8.23 -15.41
N ALA A 173 9.52 -9.22 -14.52
CA ALA A 173 8.80 -9.22 -13.25
C ALA A 173 9.73 -9.61 -12.09
N LEU A 174 9.54 -8.91 -10.97
CA LEU A 174 10.36 -8.99 -9.78
C LEU A 174 9.60 -9.59 -8.60
N SER A 175 10.34 -10.08 -7.61
CA SER A 175 9.80 -10.53 -6.33
C SER A 175 9.19 -9.38 -5.52
N TYR A 176 8.30 -9.70 -4.60
CA TYR A 176 7.67 -8.75 -3.67
C TYR A 176 8.66 -8.25 -2.60
N ALA A 177 9.59 -9.11 -2.23
CA ALA A 177 10.67 -8.86 -1.29
C ALA A 177 11.93 -9.60 -1.73
N PRO A 178 13.13 -9.28 -1.21
CA PRO A 178 14.38 -9.93 -1.58
C PRO A 178 14.52 -11.32 -0.91
N ILE A 179 13.52 -12.17 -1.11
CA ILE A 179 13.47 -13.57 -0.70
C ILE A 179 12.90 -14.41 -1.84
N ASP A 180 13.13 -15.71 -1.80
CA ASP A 180 12.55 -16.64 -2.78
C ASP A 180 11.02 -16.72 -2.62
N GLU A 181 10.30 -16.36 -3.68
CA GLU A 181 8.85 -16.30 -3.71
C GLU A 181 8.32 -17.15 -4.85
N PRO A 182 7.38 -18.08 -4.57
CA PRO A 182 6.89 -19.01 -5.59
C PRO A 182 5.95 -18.37 -6.62
N ARG A 183 5.44 -17.16 -6.35
CA ARG A 183 4.42 -16.53 -7.18
C ARG A 183 4.69 -15.05 -7.41
N ILE A 184 4.53 -14.61 -8.65
CA ILE A 184 4.65 -13.19 -9.01
C ILE A 184 3.40 -12.44 -8.55
N VAL A 185 3.59 -11.34 -7.81
CA VAL A 185 2.53 -10.45 -7.34
C VAL A 185 2.43 -9.25 -8.29
N ILE A 186 1.27 -9.08 -8.96
CA ILE A 186 1.11 -8.09 -10.03
C ILE A 186 1.22 -6.66 -9.47
N ASN A 187 0.48 -6.34 -8.41
CA ASN A 187 0.55 -4.99 -7.85
C ASN A 187 1.95 -4.63 -7.31
N ALA A 188 2.72 -5.59 -6.81
CA ALA A 188 4.11 -5.35 -6.40
C ALA A 188 4.97 -4.88 -7.58
N ASN A 189 4.76 -5.45 -8.75
CA ASN A 189 5.48 -5.05 -9.96
C ASN A 189 5.11 -3.63 -10.41
N THR A 190 3.89 -3.15 -10.17
CA THR A 190 3.57 -1.73 -10.46
C THR A 190 4.30 -0.77 -9.53
N TYR A 191 4.49 -1.13 -8.26
CA TYR A 191 5.34 -0.36 -7.36
C TYR A 191 6.80 -0.37 -7.80
N ALA A 192 7.32 -1.51 -8.31
CA ALA A 192 8.66 -1.59 -8.87
C ALA A 192 8.80 -0.72 -10.12
N CYS A 193 7.83 -0.76 -11.03
CA CYS A 193 7.78 0.12 -12.19
C CYS A 193 7.90 1.60 -11.79
N PHE A 194 7.06 2.05 -10.86
CA PHE A 194 7.09 3.43 -10.37
C PHE A 194 8.42 3.78 -9.68
N ALA A 195 8.98 2.89 -8.85
CA ALA A 195 10.26 3.10 -8.21
C ALA A 195 11.41 3.26 -9.22
N TYR A 196 11.45 2.43 -10.25
CA TYR A 196 12.41 2.59 -11.34
C TYR A 196 12.19 3.89 -12.14
N CYS A 197 10.94 4.33 -12.36
CA CYS A 197 10.67 5.64 -12.94
C CYS A 197 11.24 6.77 -12.08
N LEU A 198 11.11 6.71 -10.75
CA LEU A 198 11.73 7.70 -9.86
C LEU A 198 13.25 7.71 -10.00
N HIS A 199 13.89 6.54 -10.06
CA HIS A 199 15.34 6.46 -10.29
C HIS A 199 15.73 6.99 -11.68
N SER A 200 14.97 6.70 -12.72
CA SER A 200 15.25 7.22 -14.08
C SER A 200 15.21 8.75 -14.14
N GLN A 201 14.42 9.38 -13.28
CA GLN A 201 14.30 10.85 -13.21
C GLN A 201 15.33 11.51 -12.27
N LYS A 202 15.74 10.83 -11.20
CA LYS A 202 16.49 11.43 -10.10
C LYS A 202 17.91 10.89 -9.93
N ASN A 203 18.22 9.70 -10.44
CA ASN A 203 19.52 9.05 -10.26
C ASN A 203 20.29 9.01 -11.59
N PRO A 204 21.16 9.98 -11.87
CA PRO A 204 21.86 10.06 -13.15
C PRO A 204 22.75 8.85 -13.43
N THR A 205 23.30 8.20 -12.40
CA THR A 205 24.19 7.05 -12.54
C THR A 205 23.46 5.83 -13.11
N HIS A 206 22.17 5.65 -12.78
CA HIS A 206 21.38 4.47 -13.16
C HIS A 206 20.18 4.82 -14.04
N LYS A 207 20.17 6.00 -14.65
CA LYS A 207 19.04 6.52 -15.41
C LYS A 207 18.54 5.56 -16.49
N ASP A 208 19.42 5.12 -17.37
CA ASP A 208 19.03 4.33 -18.54
C ASP A 208 18.63 2.90 -18.15
N GLU A 209 19.36 2.28 -17.22
CA GLU A 209 18.99 0.98 -16.67
C GLU A 209 17.62 1.03 -15.99
N ALA A 210 17.39 2.04 -15.15
CA ALA A 210 16.13 2.22 -14.46
C ALA A 210 14.97 2.42 -15.45
N LYS A 211 15.17 3.26 -16.48
CA LYS A 211 14.17 3.46 -17.52
C LYS A 211 13.82 2.17 -18.25
N SER A 212 14.83 1.42 -18.70
CA SER A 212 14.63 0.15 -19.39
C SER A 212 13.86 -0.86 -18.54
N ARG A 213 14.23 -1.02 -17.25
CA ARG A 213 13.53 -1.90 -16.33
C ARG A 213 12.09 -1.46 -16.08
N ALA A 214 11.83 -0.16 -15.91
CA ALA A 214 10.49 0.37 -15.71
C ALA A 214 9.56 0.03 -16.89
N ILE A 215 10.04 0.22 -18.13
CA ILE A 215 9.28 -0.08 -19.36
C ILE A 215 8.98 -1.58 -19.46
N LYS A 216 9.99 -2.45 -19.25
CA LYS A 216 9.80 -3.91 -19.26
C LYS A 216 8.76 -4.36 -18.21
N ILE A 217 8.80 -3.79 -17.01
CA ILE A 217 7.82 -4.11 -15.96
C ILE A 217 6.43 -3.60 -16.32
N ALA A 218 6.31 -2.39 -16.88
CA ALA A 218 5.03 -1.86 -17.34
C ALA A 218 4.40 -2.76 -18.41
N LYS A 219 5.18 -3.21 -19.41
CA LYS A 219 4.74 -4.17 -20.43
C LYS A 219 4.26 -5.48 -19.79
N TYR A 220 5.01 -6.02 -18.83
CA TYR A 220 4.59 -7.22 -18.12
C TYR A 220 3.24 -7.04 -17.42
N VAL A 221 3.08 -5.97 -16.65
CA VAL A 221 1.85 -5.70 -15.89
C VAL A 221 0.64 -5.48 -16.80
N VAL A 222 0.81 -4.69 -17.87
CA VAL A 222 -0.26 -4.47 -18.85
C VAL A 222 -0.65 -5.78 -19.52
N GLY A 223 0.31 -6.62 -19.89
CA GLY A 223 0.08 -7.95 -20.47
C GLY A 223 -0.63 -8.95 -19.54
N GLN A 224 -0.68 -8.68 -18.22
CA GLN A 224 -1.43 -9.51 -17.25
C GLN A 224 -2.88 -9.07 -17.06
N GLN A 225 -3.34 -7.98 -17.69
CA GLN A 225 -4.72 -7.54 -17.61
C GLN A 225 -5.66 -8.52 -18.28
N GLN A 226 -6.77 -8.84 -17.63
CA GLN A 226 -7.81 -9.71 -18.18
C GLN A 226 -8.68 -8.93 -19.19
N GLU A 227 -9.37 -9.64 -20.08
CA GLU A 227 -10.27 -9.03 -21.08
C GLU A 227 -11.35 -8.12 -20.49
N ASN A 228 -11.75 -8.37 -19.24
CA ASN A 228 -12.72 -7.55 -18.53
C ASN A 228 -12.11 -6.32 -17.81
N GLY A 229 -10.82 -6.05 -18.01
CA GLY A 229 -10.09 -4.92 -17.42
C GLY A 229 -9.51 -5.18 -16.03
N SER A 230 -9.74 -6.34 -15.42
CA SER A 230 -9.22 -6.66 -14.08
C SER A 230 -7.80 -7.20 -14.10
N TRP A 231 -7.16 -7.22 -12.91
CA TRP A 231 -5.94 -7.96 -12.64
C TRP A 231 -6.14 -8.89 -11.45
N TYR A 232 -5.67 -10.12 -11.59
CA TYR A 232 -5.52 -11.01 -10.44
C TYR A 232 -4.40 -10.49 -9.51
N TYR A 233 -4.44 -10.91 -8.24
CA TYR A 233 -3.37 -10.60 -7.30
C TYR A 233 -2.04 -11.25 -7.71
N TYR A 234 -2.09 -12.53 -8.12
CA TYR A 234 -0.93 -13.25 -8.66
C TYR A 234 -1.02 -13.39 -10.19
N ALA A 235 0.13 -13.38 -10.85
CA ALA A 235 0.24 -13.56 -12.30
C ALA A 235 0.15 -15.05 -12.71
N ASP A 236 -0.75 -15.81 -12.12
CA ASP A 236 -0.96 -17.22 -12.42
C ASP A 236 -2.46 -17.58 -12.27
N LYS A 237 -2.81 -18.80 -12.69
CA LYS A 237 -4.18 -19.34 -12.59
C LYS A 237 -4.33 -20.39 -11.47
N LEU A 238 -3.40 -20.40 -10.49
CA LEU A 238 -3.42 -21.36 -9.39
C LEU A 238 -4.55 -21.07 -8.40
N PRO A 239 -5.05 -22.09 -7.68
CA PRO A 239 -6.09 -21.92 -6.68
C PRO A 239 -5.72 -20.89 -5.61
N GLY A 240 -6.73 -20.14 -5.15
CA GLY A 240 -6.58 -19.10 -4.14
C GLY A 240 -5.99 -17.79 -4.67
N ASN A 241 -6.02 -17.59 -5.99
CA ASN A 241 -5.89 -16.27 -6.60
C ASN A 241 -7.20 -15.50 -6.40
N PHE A 242 -7.16 -14.18 -6.43
CA PHE A 242 -8.33 -13.34 -6.18
C PHE A 242 -8.18 -11.97 -6.84
N ILE A 243 -9.29 -11.25 -6.93
CA ILE A 243 -9.37 -9.85 -7.33
C ILE A 243 -10.05 -9.08 -6.21
N ASP A 244 -9.44 -8.02 -5.75
CA ASP A 244 -10.03 -7.11 -4.76
C ASP A 244 -9.83 -5.64 -5.15
N CYS A 245 -10.55 -4.76 -4.49
CA CYS A 245 -10.59 -3.34 -4.83
C CYS A 245 -9.22 -2.67 -4.62
N PHE A 246 -8.65 -2.78 -3.42
CA PHE A 246 -7.45 -1.99 -3.12
C PHE A 246 -6.19 -2.46 -3.86
N HIS A 247 -6.02 -3.76 -4.14
CA HIS A 247 -4.92 -4.23 -4.99
C HIS A 247 -5.12 -3.79 -6.45
N SER A 248 -6.36 -3.81 -6.97
CA SER A 248 -6.68 -3.22 -8.28
C SER A 248 -6.35 -1.72 -8.30
N CYS A 249 -6.69 -1.00 -7.24
CA CYS A 249 -6.33 0.41 -7.08
C CYS A 249 -4.81 0.63 -7.05
N PHE A 250 -4.04 -0.26 -6.41
CA PHE A 250 -2.58 -0.16 -6.42
C PHE A 250 -1.99 -0.29 -7.81
N VAL A 251 -2.52 -1.19 -8.63
CA VAL A 251 -2.08 -1.33 -10.03
C VAL A 251 -2.31 -0.02 -10.78
N ILE A 252 -3.53 0.48 -10.79
CA ILE A 252 -3.92 1.68 -11.53
C ILE A 252 -3.14 2.90 -11.02
N LYS A 253 -3.08 3.12 -9.71
CA LYS A 253 -2.37 4.24 -9.10
C LYS A 253 -0.89 4.32 -9.50
N ASN A 254 -0.19 3.19 -9.44
CA ASN A 254 1.23 3.19 -9.74
C ASN A 254 1.49 3.29 -11.26
N LEU A 255 0.63 2.73 -12.10
CA LEU A 255 0.68 2.98 -13.55
C LEU A 255 0.45 4.47 -13.87
N ILE A 256 -0.52 5.14 -13.24
CA ILE A 256 -0.73 6.58 -13.39
C ILE A 256 0.52 7.37 -12.96
N LYS A 257 1.12 7.02 -11.81
CA LYS A 257 2.33 7.69 -11.33
C LYS A 257 3.51 7.48 -12.25
N ALA A 258 3.71 6.26 -12.77
CA ALA A 258 4.76 5.96 -13.73
C ALA A 258 4.54 6.69 -15.06
N SER A 259 3.31 6.74 -15.57
CA SER A 259 2.91 7.46 -16.78
C SER A 259 3.21 8.96 -16.71
N LYS A 260 3.08 9.58 -15.54
CA LYS A 260 3.44 10.99 -15.32
C LYS A 260 4.95 11.25 -15.42
N LEU A 261 5.78 10.21 -15.31
CA LEU A 261 7.24 10.30 -15.33
C LEU A 261 7.87 9.83 -16.65
N ASP A 262 7.17 9.00 -17.43
CA ASP A 262 7.69 8.45 -18.67
C ASP A 262 6.59 8.32 -19.74
N ALA A 263 6.80 8.99 -20.91
CA ALA A 263 5.82 9.05 -21.98
C ALA A 263 5.59 7.69 -22.69
N GLU A 264 6.59 6.80 -22.71
CA GLU A 264 6.42 5.45 -23.28
C GLU A 264 5.51 4.62 -22.40
N ILE A 265 5.68 4.71 -21.06
CA ILE A 265 4.78 4.05 -20.10
C ILE A 265 3.38 4.65 -20.16
N GLU A 266 3.25 5.97 -20.35
CA GLU A 266 1.94 6.61 -20.55
C GLU A 266 1.19 6.01 -21.74
N LEU A 267 1.87 5.88 -22.86
CA LEU A 267 1.29 5.30 -24.08
C LEU A 267 0.87 3.83 -23.86
N LEU A 268 1.73 3.04 -23.22
CA LEU A 268 1.48 1.63 -22.92
C LEU A 268 0.32 1.41 -21.94
N ALA A 269 0.22 2.25 -20.90
CA ALA A 269 -0.68 2.00 -19.79
C ALA A 269 -2.05 2.71 -19.91
N ARG A 270 -2.21 3.65 -20.83
CA ARG A 270 -3.41 4.51 -20.93
C ARG A 270 -4.70 3.71 -21.01
N GLU A 271 -4.75 2.76 -21.95
CA GLU A 271 -5.94 1.93 -22.14
C GLU A 271 -6.16 0.98 -20.96
N ALA A 272 -5.11 0.37 -20.46
CA ALA A 272 -5.18 -0.53 -19.32
C ALA A 272 -5.67 0.19 -18.04
N ILE A 273 -5.24 1.43 -17.80
CA ILE A 273 -5.74 2.28 -16.70
C ILE A 273 -7.24 2.53 -16.87
N ALA A 274 -7.69 2.89 -18.07
CA ALA A 274 -9.10 3.18 -18.34
C ALA A 274 -9.98 1.94 -18.13
N GLN A 275 -9.60 0.80 -18.68
CA GLN A 275 -10.33 -0.47 -18.53
C GLN A 275 -10.33 -0.95 -17.07
N GLY A 276 -9.20 -0.83 -16.36
CA GLY A 276 -9.12 -1.19 -14.95
C GLY A 276 -9.99 -0.30 -14.06
N LYS A 277 -10.05 0.98 -14.35
CA LYS A 277 -10.94 1.92 -13.64
C LYS A 277 -12.42 1.60 -13.90
N GLU A 278 -12.79 1.32 -15.16
CA GLU A 278 -14.14 0.88 -15.51
C GLU A 278 -14.53 -0.40 -14.79
N TYR A 279 -13.59 -1.36 -14.69
CA TYR A 279 -13.81 -2.59 -13.91
C TYR A 279 -14.12 -2.29 -12.44
N ILE A 280 -13.39 -1.35 -11.80
CA ILE A 280 -13.66 -0.96 -10.42
C ILE A 280 -15.04 -0.33 -10.30
N ASP A 281 -15.40 0.60 -11.18
CA ASP A 281 -16.71 1.25 -11.18
C ASP A 281 -17.86 0.26 -11.27
N LYS A 282 -17.75 -0.68 -12.20
CA LYS A 282 -18.81 -1.65 -12.47
C LYS A 282 -18.95 -2.70 -11.37
N ASN A 283 -17.84 -3.13 -10.75
CA ASN A 283 -17.85 -4.32 -9.90
C ASN A 283 -17.72 -4.00 -8.41
N PHE A 284 -17.07 -2.92 -8.02
CA PHE A 284 -16.82 -2.58 -6.62
C PHE A 284 -17.62 -1.37 -6.13
N PHE A 285 -17.92 -0.40 -6.99
CA PHE A 285 -18.67 0.78 -6.57
C PHE A 285 -20.15 0.45 -6.27
N ASP A 286 -20.64 0.93 -5.15
CA ASP A 286 -22.03 0.79 -4.73
C ASP A 286 -22.71 2.16 -4.77
N GLU A 287 -23.55 2.38 -5.76
CA GLU A 287 -24.24 3.67 -5.98
C GLU A 287 -25.13 4.09 -4.80
N LYS A 288 -25.69 3.12 -4.03
CA LYS A 288 -26.57 3.42 -2.90
C LYS A 288 -25.83 4.05 -1.73
N THR A 289 -24.58 3.63 -1.51
CA THR A 289 -23.77 4.12 -0.39
C THR A 289 -22.71 5.13 -0.82
N GLY A 290 -22.40 5.20 -2.11
CA GLY A 290 -21.29 6.01 -2.65
C GLY A 290 -19.91 5.48 -2.24
N LEU A 291 -19.80 4.21 -1.85
CA LEU A 291 -18.57 3.58 -1.38
C LEU A 291 -18.15 2.43 -2.31
N VAL A 292 -16.89 2.00 -2.24
CA VAL A 292 -16.40 0.79 -2.92
C VAL A 292 -16.32 -0.38 -1.95
N LYS A 293 -16.67 -1.59 -2.43
CA LYS A 293 -16.56 -2.86 -1.69
C LYS A 293 -15.17 -3.44 -1.85
N ARG A 294 -14.72 -4.25 -0.89
CA ARG A 294 -13.45 -4.98 -0.96
C ARG A 294 -13.46 -6.07 -2.04
N PHE A 295 -14.51 -6.88 -2.07
CA PHE A 295 -14.65 -8.04 -2.96
C PHE A 295 -15.98 -8.00 -3.69
N THR A 296 -15.98 -8.43 -4.95
CA THR A 296 -17.20 -8.65 -5.75
C THR A 296 -17.82 -10.00 -5.43
N GLU A 297 -16.98 -11.03 -5.37
CA GLU A 297 -17.34 -12.40 -4.98
C GLU A 297 -16.45 -12.82 -3.81
N ARG A 298 -17.01 -13.57 -2.87
CA ARG A 298 -16.33 -13.98 -1.65
C ARG A 298 -16.32 -15.48 -1.52
N ASP A 299 -15.16 -16.08 -1.65
CA ASP A 299 -14.89 -17.45 -1.22
C ASP A 299 -14.74 -17.56 0.30
N ILE A 300 -14.39 -16.47 0.96
CA ILE A 300 -14.19 -16.38 2.41
C ILE A 300 -15.24 -15.43 3.00
N LYS A 301 -16.00 -15.90 3.97
CA LYS A 301 -16.94 -15.08 4.74
C LYS A 301 -16.19 -14.16 5.69
N ASP A 302 -15.90 -12.95 5.24
CA ASP A 302 -15.37 -11.85 6.05
C ASP A 302 -16.56 -11.07 6.61
N PRO A 303 -16.65 -10.80 7.93
CA PRO A 303 -17.73 -10.04 8.50
C PRO A 303 -17.77 -8.58 8.06
N PHE A 304 -16.65 -8.04 7.56
CA PHE A 304 -16.53 -6.66 7.15
C PHE A 304 -16.98 -6.47 5.70
N ILE A 305 -17.93 -5.54 5.49
CA ILE A 305 -18.44 -5.17 4.16
C ILE A 305 -17.61 -4.02 3.58
N TRP A 306 -17.30 -3.02 4.43
CA TRP A 306 -16.62 -1.81 4.03
C TRP A 306 -15.28 -1.68 4.74
N ASP A 307 -14.27 -1.23 3.99
CA ASP A 307 -12.94 -0.98 4.50
C ASP A 307 -12.49 0.42 4.06
N LEU A 308 -12.00 1.23 5.00
CA LEU A 308 -11.56 2.60 4.74
C LEU A 308 -10.36 2.64 3.78
N TYR A 309 -9.55 1.58 3.76
CA TYR A 309 -8.40 1.51 2.86
C TYR A 309 -8.82 1.45 1.39
N ASP A 310 -9.88 0.69 1.07
CA ASP A 310 -10.43 0.68 -0.30
C ASP A 310 -10.91 2.07 -0.71
N GLN A 311 -11.61 2.77 0.19
CA GLN A 311 -12.08 4.13 -0.07
C GLN A 311 -10.90 5.09 -0.31
N ALA A 312 -9.84 4.99 0.50
CA ALA A 312 -8.66 5.82 0.41
C ALA A 312 -7.94 5.68 -0.95
N GLU A 313 -7.76 4.44 -1.39
CA GLU A 313 -7.06 4.16 -2.65
C GLU A 313 -7.88 4.57 -3.86
N TYR A 314 -9.19 4.28 -3.85
CA TYR A 314 -10.06 4.68 -4.95
C TYR A 314 -10.26 6.21 -5.01
N LEU A 315 -10.34 6.88 -3.86
CA LEU A 315 -10.33 8.36 -3.79
C LEU A 315 -9.09 8.93 -4.48
N GLY A 316 -7.91 8.35 -4.21
CA GLY A 316 -6.67 8.76 -4.83
C GLY A 316 -6.69 8.63 -6.36
N ILE A 317 -7.28 7.56 -6.90
CA ILE A 317 -7.42 7.34 -8.34
C ILE A 317 -8.36 8.39 -8.98
N LEU A 318 -9.52 8.62 -8.38
CA LEU A 318 -10.47 9.63 -8.89
C LEU A 318 -9.82 11.01 -8.99
N ILE A 319 -9.01 11.40 -7.99
CA ILE A 319 -8.28 12.67 -8.00
C ILE A 319 -7.21 12.67 -9.10
N ASP A 320 -6.42 11.59 -9.20
CA ASP A 320 -5.34 11.50 -10.19
C ASP A 320 -5.86 11.47 -11.64
N LEU A 321 -7.12 11.06 -11.84
CA LEU A 321 -7.86 11.12 -13.13
C LEU A 321 -8.71 12.38 -13.30
N SER A 322 -8.62 13.34 -12.36
CA SER A 322 -9.38 14.62 -12.38
C SER A 322 -10.90 14.46 -12.27
N GLU A 323 -11.39 13.34 -11.74
CA GLU A 323 -12.82 13.11 -11.43
C GLU A 323 -13.21 13.73 -10.08
N PHE A 324 -12.98 15.02 -9.90
CA PHE A 324 -13.04 15.72 -8.61
C PHE A 324 -14.42 15.70 -7.95
N GLU A 325 -15.49 15.76 -8.73
CA GLU A 325 -16.86 15.72 -8.20
C GLU A 325 -17.14 14.35 -7.55
N ARG A 326 -16.81 13.26 -8.24
CA ARG A 326 -16.95 11.90 -7.71
C ARG A 326 -16.02 11.69 -6.51
N ALA A 327 -14.79 12.24 -6.57
CA ALA A 327 -13.85 12.19 -5.46
C ALA A 327 -14.42 12.86 -4.19
N ASP A 328 -15.05 14.03 -4.32
CA ASP A 328 -15.67 14.72 -3.18
C ASP A 328 -16.89 13.98 -2.64
N GLN A 329 -17.71 13.39 -3.51
CA GLN A 329 -18.84 12.52 -3.10
C GLN A 329 -18.35 11.31 -2.30
N LEU A 330 -17.35 10.58 -2.81
CA LEU A 330 -16.76 9.44 -2.11
C LEU A 330 -16.13 9.87 -0.77
N ARG A 331 -15.40 10.98 -0.75
CA ARG A 331 -14.81 11.55 0.47
C ARG A 331 -15.85 11.83 1.54
N LYS A 332 -16.96 12.48 1.16
CA LYS A 332 -18.09 12.79 2.07
C LYS A 332 -18.76 11.51 2.59
N ALA A 333 -19.03 10.55 1.71
CA ALA A 333 -19.60 9.25 2.07
C ALA A 333 -18.69 8.48 3.04
N ALA A 334 -17.39 8.41 2.74
CA ALA A 334 -16.42 7.74 3.60
C ALA A 334 -16.30 8.42 4.98
N ARG A 335 -16.21 9.75 5.04
CA ARG A 335 -16.18 10.48 6.32
C ARG A 335 -17.44 10.21 7.15
N SER A 336 -18.62 10.33 6.56
CA SER A 336 -19.89 10.04 7.25
C SER A 336 -19.96 8.61 7.81
N LYS A 337 -19.43 7.65 7.08
CA LYS A 337 -19.52 6.23 7.43
C LYS A 337 -18.46 5.81 8.44
N PHE A 338 -17.20 6.24 8.25
CA PHE A 338 -16.03 5.75 9.00
C PHE A 338 -15.58 6.67 10.13
N CYS A 339 -16.01 7.95 10.16
CA CYS A 339 -15.68 8.88 11.23
C CYS A 339 -16.93 9.17 12.10
N ARG A 340 -16.76 9.17 13.41
CA ARG A 340 -17.77 9.59 14.39
C ARG A 340 -17.10 10.26 15.57
N ASP A 341 -17.53 11.48 15.91
CA ASP A 341 -16.98 12.25 17.05
C ASP A 341 -15.43 12.35 16.98
N ASP A 342 -14.90 12.67 15.79
CA ASP A 342 -13.46 12.72 15.46
C ASP A 342 -12.69 11.40 15.66
N ILE A 343 -13.41 10.30 15.89
CA ILE A 343 -12.83 8.96 15.96
C ILE A 343 -13.00 8.27 14.61
N TRP A 344 -11.90 7.82 14.05
CA TRP A 344 -11.88 7.05 12.83
C TRP A 344 -11.92 5.55 13.08
N TYR A 345 -12.60 4.84 12.19
CA TYR A 345 -12.71 3.39 12.20
C TYR A 345 -12.23 2.84 10.85
N SER A 346 -11.48 1.75 10.89
CA SER A 346 -10.91 1.17 9.68
C SER A 346 -11.87 0.32 8.88
N LYS A 347 -12.86 -0.32 9.55
CA LYS A 347 -13.77 -1.27 8.91
C LYS A 347 -15.20 -1.13 9.45
N ILE A 348 -16.17 -1.57 8.64
CA ILE A 348 -17.57 -1.66 9.03
C ILE A 348 -18.10 -3.03 8.65
N ASP A 349 -18.72 -3.72 9.60
CA ASP A 349 -19.26 -5.07 9.41
C ASP A 349 -20.67 -5.07 8.82
N PHE A 350 -21.21 -6.28 8.58
CA PHE A 350 -22.54 -6.49 8.01
C PHE A 350 -23.70 -6.04 8.94
N LEU A 351 -23.42 -5.84 10.24
CA LEU A 351 -24.35 -5.27 11.20
C LEU A 351 -24.24 -3.74 11.28
N GLY A 352 -23.37 -3.12 10.50
CA GLY A 352 -23.11 -1.68 10.53
C GLY A 352 -22.23 -1.23 11.71
N ARG A 353 -21.61 -2.16 12.47
CA ARG A 353 -20.73 -1.82 13.57
C ARG A 353 -19.37 -1.36 13.04
N ARG A 354 -18.86 -0.30 13.64
CA ARG A 354 -17.53 0.25 13.33
C ARG A 354 -16.46 -0.51 14.09
N TRP A 355 -15.37 -0.85 13.42
CA TRP A 355 -14.28 -1.64 13.95
C TRP A 355 -12.92 -1.02 13.64
N GLY A 356 -11.90 -1.24 14.48
CA GLY A 356 -10.53 -0.78 14.26
C GLY A 356 -10.38 0.72 14.49
N LYS A 357 -10.58 1.14 15.76
CA LYS A 357 -10.51 2.54 16.19
C LYS A 357 -9.12 3.10 16.04
N ASN A 358 -8.97 4.18 15.27
CA ASN A 358 -7.74 4.95 15.08
C ASN A 358 -6.53 4.09 14.62
N PHE A 359 -6.75 3.18 13.68
CA PHE A 359 -5.66 2.40 13.08
C PHE A 359 -5.03 3.20 11.94
N SER A 360 -3.90 3.88 12.24
CA SER A 360 -3.26 4.83 11.31
C SER A 360 -2.86 4.17 9.99
N ARG A 361 -2.16 3.03 10.02
CA ARG A 361 -1.69 2.36 8.81
C ARG A 361 -2.83 1.82 7.93
N TRP A 362 -3.90 1.34 8.55
CA TRP A 362 -4.97 0.68 7.81
C TRP A 362 -6.17 1.62 7.61
N GLY A 363 -6.07 2.48 6.63
CA GLY A 363 -7.14 3.33 6.13
C GLY A 363 -7.01 4.79 6.49
N ILE A 364 -6.67 5.18 7.73
CA ILE A 364 -6.68 6.60 8.13
C ILE A 364 -5.60 7.38 7.38
N THR A 365 -4.34 7.02 7.53
CA THR A 365 -3.23 7.75 6.88
C THR A 365 -3.30 7.68 5.34
N PRO A 366 -3.63 6.53 4.70
CA PRO A 366 -3.94 6.50 3.27
C PRO A 366 -5.07 7.44 2.87
N PHE A 367 -6.14 7.53 3.68
CA PHE A 367 -7.28 8.40 3.41
C PHE A 367 -6.90 9.87 3.52
N GLU A 368 -6.21 10.27 4.58
CA GLU A 368 -5.68 11.63 4.77
C GLU A 368 -4.72 12.03 3.63
N TYR A 369 -3.87 11.10 3.19
CA TYR A 369 -2.98 11.33 2.04
C TYR A 369 -3.78 11.60 0.76
N SER A 370 -4.77 10.78 0.44
CA SER A 370 -5.62 11.00 -0.73
C SER A 370 -6.45 12.28 -0.60
N GLU A 371 -7.01 12.56 0.59
CA GLU A 371 -7.75 13.80 0.84
C GLU A 371 -6.87 15.06 0.69
N SER A 372 -5.60 14.97 1.08
CA SER A 372 -4.65 16.09 0.91
C SER A 372 -4.42 16.43 -0.57
N LYS A 373 -4.46 15.44 -1.46
CA LYS A 373 -4.37 15.67 -2.92
C LYS A 373 -5.59 16.47 -3.42
N LEU A 374 -6.80 16.15 -2.92
CA LEU A 374 -8.01 16.86 -3.31
C LEU A 374 -7.96 18.33 -2.88
N LYS A 375 -7.46 18.61 -1.68
CA LYS A 375 -7.26 19.99 -1.21
C LYS A 375 -6.29 20.76 -2.09
N LYS A 376 -5.14 20.14 -2.45
CA LYS A 376 -4.11 20.76 -3.31
C LYS A 376 -4.61 21.07 -4.73
N SER A 377 -5.61 20.34 -5.23
CA SER A 377 -6.24 20.63 -6.54
C SER A 377 -7.18 21.86 -6.52
N GLY A 378 -7.38 22.50 -5.36
CA GLY A 378 -8.28 23.64 -5.17
C GLY A 378 -9.79 23.28 -5.17
N GLN A 379 -10.13 22.00 -5.26
CA GLN A 379 -11.52 21.51 -5.35
C GLN A 379 -12.09 21.01 -4.01
N GLY A 380 -11.24 20.90 -2.97
CA GLY A 380 -11.66 20.33 -1.69
C GLY A 380 -12.35 21.30 -0.70
N ASN A 381 -12.57 22.56 -1.08
CA ASN A 381 -13.10 23.61 -0.19
C ASN A 381 -14.50 24.10 -0.61
N LYS A 382 -15.25 23.34 -1.42
CA LYS A 382 -16.64 23.66 -1.77
C LYS A 382 -17.63 22.86 -0.96
#